data_dbe72de77c99ced74ff28c1608eb5be0
#
_entry.id   dbe72de77c99ced74ff28c1608eb5be0
#
_cell.length_a   1.000
_cell.length_b   1.000
_cell.length_c   1.000
_cell.angle_alpha   90.00
_cell.angle_beta   90.00
_cell.angle_gamma   90.00
#
_symmetry.space_group_name_H-M   'P 1'
#
loop_
_entity.id
_entity.type
_entity.pdbx_description
1 polymer ?
#
loop_
_entity_poly.entity_id
_entity_poly.type
_entity_poly.pdbx_seq_one_letter_code
_entity_poly.pdbx_strand_id
1 'polypeptide(L)'
;MQKDKTGHATHFRQPARRAINRQARYAQRMVRFTVLASGSKGNAAIITGGRTRILVDAGLSCRELFRRMKLVGEESETLDAILITHEHSDHVGGLAVTARKLGIPVYFTEGTHRAWMRWLTPRRQMTYAQWLEQCRKQAAERQAETEPCDTDEEMEEEAAEVVVAAAPEPAAETAEAGDRVPTRKEDPTWLPAVETFEAGQPFVVGDIAVSPFTIPHDAADPVGFTFKAEGIRIAFATDLGYIPPNVKAQLKGADLLLLESNHDLEMLRDGPYPWSVKQRVLSRVGHLSNEAAADFLEKGYDGQAAYVVLAHLSESNNLPELARGAAERALLNKASLLANRLLLAHQGEPLESIYF
;
A
#
# COMPACT_ATOMS: atom_id res chain seq x y z
N MET A 1 -19.78 -5.90 84.35
CA MET A 1 -20.68 -5.00 83.58
C MET A 1 -19.89 -4.02 82.81
N GLN A 2 -20.26 -3.97 81.60
CA GLN A 2 -20.00 -3.01 80.50
C GLN A 2 -18.68 -3.08 79.70
N LYS A 3 -18.94 -3.49 78.44
CA LYS A 3 -18.12 -3.40 77.24
C LYS A 3 -17.92 -1.93 76.86
N ASP A 4 -16.78 -1.58 76.31
CA ASP A 4 -16.84 -0.69 75.17
C ASP A 4 -15.79 -1.04 74.10
N LYS A 5 -16.29 -1.09 72.88
CA LYS A 5 -15.60 -1.38 71.64
C LYS A 5 -15.21 -0.07 70.99
N THR A 6 -13.96 0.11 70.56
CA THR A 6 -13.65 0.93 69.38
C THR A 6 -12.41 0.39 68.68
N GLY A 7 -12.66 -0.42 67.65
CA GLY A 7 -11.62 -0.79 66.70
C GLY A 7 -11.36 0.35 65.72
N HIS A 8 -10.16 0.85 65.67
CA HIS A 8 -9.68 1.71 64.61
C HIS A 8 -8.96 0.87 63.55
N ALA A 9 -9.68 0.58 62.46
CA ALA A 9 -9.07 0.03 61.25
C ALA A 9 -8.33 1.17 60.47
N THR A 10 -7.03 1.18 60.52
CA THR A 10 -6.19 2.03 59.69
C THR A 10 -6.20 1.52 58.26
N HIS A 11 -6.96 2.19 57.41
CA HIS A 11 -6.92 1.98 55.97
C HIS A 11 -5.55 2.40 55.41
N PHE A 12 -4.68 1.45 55.15
CA PHE A 12 -3.50 1.65 54.30
C PHE A 12 -3.99 1.94 52.86
N ARG A 13 -3.94 3.21 52.47
CA ARG A 13 -4.19 3.62 51.08
C ARG A 13 -3.03 3.11 50.23
N GLN A 14 -3.36 2.25 49.23
CA GLN A 14 -2.46 1.78 48.21
C GLN A 14 -2.10 2.91 47.23
N PRO A 15 -0.84 3.43 47.20
CA PRO A 15 -0.40 4.41 46.20
C PRO A 15 -0.10 3.76 44.82
N ALA A 16 0.06 2.43 44.74
CA ALA A 16 0.49 1.71 43.57
C ALA A 16 -0.56 1.71 42.40
N ARG A 17 -1.85 1.70 42.68
CA ARG A 17 -2.89 1.67 41.61
C ARG A 17 -3.00 2.97 40.81
N ARG A 18 -2.63 4.12 41.34
CA ARG A 18 -2.64 5.40 40.60
C ARG A 18 -1.42 5.57 39.68
N ALA A 19 -0.26 5.02 40.04
CA ALA A 19 0.95 5.07 39.23
C ALA A 19 0.85 4.13 38.01
N ILE A 20 0.36 2.90 38.21
CA ILE A 20 0.13 1.92 37.12
C ILE A 20 -0.90 2.45 36.11
N ASN A 21 -1.94 3.15 36.57
CA ASN A 21 -2.95 3.73 35.69
C ASN A 21 -2.45 4.98 34.95
N ARG A 22 -1.45 5.70 35.46
CA ARG A 22 -0.79 6.80 34.74
C ARG A 22 0.16 6.29 33.67
N GLN A 23 1.02 5.31 33.97
CA GLN A 23 1.90 4.69 32.99
C GLN A 23 1.12 3.98 31.87
N ALA A 24 0.04 3.25 32.20
CA ALA A 24 -0.86 2.67 31.21
C ALA A 24 -1.57 3.74 30.35
N ARG A 25 -1.94 4.89 30.93
CA ARG A 25 -2.52 6.02 30.17
C ARG A 25 -1.47 6.77 29.31
N TYR A 26 -0.20 6.82 29.71
CA TYR A 26 0.88 7.36 28.90
C TYR A 26 1.26 6.42 27.76
N ALA A 27 1.34 5.12 28.00
CA ALA A 27 1.53 4.11 26.96
C ALA A 27 0.35 4.05 25.96
N GLN A 28 -0.86 4.46 26.36
CA GLN A 28 -2.05 4.57 25.50
C GLN A 28 -2.10 5.81 24.61
N ARG A 29 -1.19 6.77 24.75
CA ARG A 29 -1.18 8.04 24.00
C ARG A 29 0.02 8.19 23.08
N MET A 30 0.80 7.14 22.88
CA MET A 30 1.97 7.21 22.00
C MET A 30 1.56 6.89 20.57
N VAL A 31 1.92 7.79 19.65
CA VAL A 31 1.91 7.49 18.22
C VAL A 31 3.24 6.85 17.87
N ARG A 32 3.18 5.73 17.16
CA ARG A 32 4.36 4.99 16.72
C ARG A 32 4.26 4.67 15.24
N PHE A 33 5.38 4.82 14.55
CA PHE A 33 5.54 4.46 13.16
C PHE A 33 6.70 3.49 12.98
N THR A 34 6.48 2.39 12.29
CA THR A 34 7.48 1.34 12.08
C THR A 34 7.42 0.86 10.64
N VAL A 35 8.51 0.99 9.89
CA VAL A 35 8.63 0.37 8.55
C VAL A 35 9.21 -1.02 8.72
N LEU A 36 8.46 -2.05 8.34
CA LEU A 36 8.90 -3.45 8.41
C LEU A 36 9.72 -3.86 7.19
N ALA A 37 9.38 -3.29 6.03
CA ALA A 37 10.11 -3.46 4.78
C ALA A 37 9.73 -2.35 3.82
N SER A 38 10.65 -1.97 2.93
CA SER A 38 10.38 -1.03 1.86
C SER A 38 11.26 -1.31 0.65
N GLY A 39 10.63 -1.57 -0.51
CA GLY A 39 11.28 -1.86 -1.78
C GLY A 39 10.54 -2.90 -2.63
N SER A 40 11.04 -3.21 -3.81
CA SER A 40 10.38 -4.01 -4.86
C SER A 40 10.13 -5.50 -4.54
N LYS A 41 10.56 -5.98 -3.34
CA LYS A 41 10.32 -7.36 -2.89
C LYS A 41 9.29 -7.46 -1.76
N GLY A 42 8.76 -6.34 -1.33
CA GLY A 42 7.70 -6.29 -0.34
C GLY A 42 7.73 -5.04 0.51
N ASN A 43 6.57 -4.41 0.64
CA ASN A 43 6.34 -3.21 1.42
C ASN A 43 5.41 -3.52 2.58
N ALA A 44 5.72 -3.01 3.76
CA ALA A 44 4.88 -3.12 4.94
C ALA A 44 5.29 -2.09 5.99
N ALA A 45 4.33 -1.32 6.51
CA ALA A 45 4.56 -0.39 7.62
C ALA A 45 3.43 -0.47 8.64
N ILE A 46 3.72 -0.18 9.91
CA ILE A 46 2.72 -0.16 10.98
C ILE A 46 2.60 1.27 11.52
N ILE A 47 1.36 1.72 11.65
CA ILE A 47 1.00 2.95 12.33
C ILE A 47 0.20 2.57 13.58
N THR A 48 0.68 3.02 14.73
CA THR A 48 -0.01 2.86 16.01
C THR A 48 -0.44 4.22 16.52
N GLY A 49 -1.70 4.36 16.89
CA GLY A 49 -2.25 5.56 17.53
C GLY A 49 -3.28 5.17 18.57
N GLY A 50 -3.07 5.60 19.82
CA GLY A 50 -3.93 5.18 20.92
C GLY A 50 -3.90 3.66 21.13
N ARG A 51 -5.03 3.00 20.89
CA ARG A 51 -5.14 1.52 20.97
C ARG A 51 -5.18 0.85 19.61
N THR A 52 -5.18 1.62 18.53
CA THR A 52 -5.35 1.13 17.16
C THR A 52 -4.00 0.93 16.48
N ARG A 53 -3.87 -0.18 15.78
CA ARG A 53 -2.70 -0.56 14.97
C ARG A 53 -3.13 -0.92 13.56
N ILE A 54 -2.62 -0.16 12.60
CA ILE A 54 -2.91 -0.33 11.17
C ILE A 54 -1.65 -0.83 10.48
N LEU A 55 -1.76 -1.91 9.74
CA LEU A 55 -0.76 -2.32 8.76
C LEU A 55 -1.05 -1.63 7.43
N VAL A 56 -0.08 -0.91 6.88
CA VAL A 56 -0.12 -0.36 5.52
C VAL A 56 0.69 -1.27 4.63
N ASP A 57 0.03 -1.86 3.66
CA ASP A 57 0.52 -2.89 2.76
C ASP A 57 0.96 -4.20 3.44
N ALA A 58 0.86 -5.29 2.71
CA ALA A 58 1.22 -6.63 3.15
C ALA A 58 1.97 -7.37 2.02
N GLY A 59 3.04 -6.74 1.51
CA GLY A 59 3.83 -7.28 0.40
C GLY A 59 4.72 -8.44 0.80
N LEU A 60 5.11 -8.54 2.08
CA LEU A 60 5.88 -9.67 2.61
C LEU A 60 4.99 -10.88 2.83
N SER A 61 5.56 -12.10 2.74
CA SER A 61 4.84 -13.29 3.18
C SER A 61 4.43 -13.16 4.65
N CYS A 62 3.26 -13.70 5.02
CA CYS A 62 2.74 -13.63 6.39
C CYS A 62 3.76 -14.09 7.45
N ARG A 63 4.55 -15.13 7.15
CA ARG A 63 5.62 -15.62 8.05
C ARG A 63 6.72 -14.58 8.24
N GLU A 64 7.17 -13.96 7.15
CA GLU A 64 8.23 -12.96 7.19
C GLU A 64 7.75 -11.65 7.84
N LEU A 65 6.52 -11.25 7.54
CA LEU A 65 5.87 -10.11 8.19
C LEU A 65 5.86 -10.26 9.72
N PHE A 66 5.37 -11.40 10.22
CA PHE A 66 5.32 -11.67 11.67
C PHE A 66 6.71 -11.79 12.30
N ARG A 67 7.67 -12.36 11.56
CA ARG A 67 9.07 -12.40 12.02
C ARG A 67 9.62 -11.00 12.23
N ARG A 68 9.39 -10.08 11.27
CA ARG A 68 9.87 -8.70 11.37
C ARG A 68 9.14 -7.89 12.43
N MET A 69 7.83 -8.09 12.56
CA MET A 69 7.06 -7.50 13.66
C MET A 69 7.67 -7.85 15.02
N LYS A 70 7.98 -9.14 15.23
CA LYS A 70 8.60 -9.59 16.48
C LYS A 70 9.98 -8.97 16.73
N LEU A 71 10.79 -8.72 15.68
CA LEU A 71 12.10 -8.07 15.83
C LEU A 71 12.01 -6.65 16.37
N VAL A 72 10.94 -5.94 16.06
CA VAL A 72 10.69 -4.56 16.51
C VAL A 72 9.74 -4.47 17.70
N GLY A 73 9.44 -5.61 18.34
CA GLY A 73 8.57 -5.66 19.53
C GLY A 73 7.08 -5.43 19.23
N GLU A 74 6.65 -5.68 17.99
CA GLU A 74 5.23 -5.64 17.60
C GLU A 74 4.63 -7.05 17.69
N GLU A 75 3.42 -7.13 18.24
CA GLU A 75 2.65 -8.37 18.31
C GLU A 75 1.64 -8.40 17.14
N SER A 76 1.72 -9.43 16.30
CA SER A 76 0.87 -9.55 15.09
C SER A 76 -0.62 -9.59 15.40
N GLU A 77 -0.99 -10.21 16.53
CA GLU A 77 -2.37 -10.37 16.99
C GLU A 77 -3.02 -9.05 17.44
N THR A 78 -2.23 -7.99 17.54
CA THR A 78 -2.74 -6.66 17.95
C THR A 78 -3.05 -5.75 16.76
N LEU A 79 -2.88 -6.22 15.52
CA LEU A 79 -3.29 -5.50 14.32
C LEU A 79 -4.81 -5.46 14.20
N ASP A 80 -5.36 -4.29 13.95
CA ASP A 80 -6.81 -4.05 13.84
C ASP A 80 -7.29 -4.02 12.38
N ALA A 81 -6.43 -3.60 11.43
CA ALA A 81 -6.78 -3.46 10.03
C ALA A 81 -5.54 -3.52 9.12
N ILE A 82 -5.77 -3.82 7.84
CA ILE A 82 -4.78 -3.68 6.77
C ILE A 82 -5.31 -2.66 5.77
N LEU A 83 -4.53 -1.64 5.43
CA LEU A 83 -4.82 -0.67 4.39
C LEU A 83 -3.90 -0.92 3.20
N ILE A 84 -4.45 -0.94 1.99
CA ILE A 84 -3.70 -1.21 0.77
C ILE A 84 -3.59 0.07 -0.05
N THR A 85 -2.36 0.40 -0.46
CA THR A 85 -2.05 1.53 -1.33
C THR A 85 -2.44 1.25 -2.78
N HIS A 86 -2.08 0.07 -3.29
CA HIS A 86 -2.39 -0.41 -4.64
C HIS A 86 -2.13 -1.92 -4.78
N GLU A 87 -2.45 -2.52 -5.93
CA GLU A 87 -2.52 -3.98 -6.13
C GLU A 87 -1.21 -4.65 -6.55
N HIS A 88 -0.09 -3.96 -6.68
CA HIS A 88 1.16 -4.60 -7.08
C HIS A 88 1.62 -5.66 -6.09
N SER A 89 2.29 -6.70 -6.59
CA SER A 89 2.65 -7.91 -5.83
C SER A 89 3.49 -7.63 -4.58
N ASP A 90 4.34 -6.64 -4.63
CA ASP A 90 5.17 -6.19 -3.50
C ASP A 90 4.40 -5.37 -2.44
N HIS A 91 3.12 -5.10 -2.67
CA HIS A 91 2.19 -4.50 -1.70
C HIS A 91 1.13 -5.48 -1.18
N VAL A 92 0.78 -6.50 -1.97
CA VAL A 92 -0.31 -7.43 -1.63
C VAL A 92 0.10 -8.91 -1.60
N GLY A 93 1.38 -9.25 -1.80
CA GLY A 93 1.84 -10.64 -1.93
C GLY A 93 1.52 -11.54 -0.74
N GLY A 94 1.50 -11.01 0.47
CA GLY A 94 1.13 -11.73 1.69
C GLY A 94 -0.26 -11.44 2.22
N LEU A 95 -1.01 -10.55 1.58
CA LEU A 95 -2.26 -9.98 2.07
C LEU A 95 -3.30 -11.01 2.48
N ALA A 96 -3.69 -11.89 1.56
CA ALA A 96 -4.76 -12.85 1.79
C ALA A 96 -4.47 -13.79 2.97
N VAL A 97 -3.23 -14.28 3.05
CA VAL A 97 -2.79 -15.17 4.14
C VAL A 97 -2.75 -14.42 5.47
N THR A 98 -2.25 -13.20 5.48
CA THR A 98 -2.16 -12.36 6.69
C THR A 98 -3.52 -11.99 7.22
N ALA A 99 -4.40 -11.45 6.37
CA ALA A 99 -5.76 -11.06 6.76
C ALA A 99 -6.57 -12.25 7.31
N ARG A 100 -6.51 -13.40 6.64
CA ARG A 100 -7.19 -14.63 7.07
C ARG A 100 -6.69 -15.14 8.41
N LYS A 101 -5.38 -15.11 8.63
CA LYS A 101 -4.77 -15.60 9.86
C LYS A 101 -5.13 -14.72 11.06
N LEU A 102 -5.24 -13.41 10.85
CA LEU A 102 -5.58 -12.45 11.91
C LEU A 102 -7.09 -12.24 12.05
N GLY A 103 -7.87 -12.55 11.01
CA GLY A 103 -9.33 -12.32 11.02
C GLY A 103 -9.71 -10.85 10.97
N ILE A 104 -8.85 -9.96 10.43
CA ILE A 104 -9.03 -8.51 10.42
C ILE A 104 -9.50 -7.99 9.05
N PRO A 105 -10.18 -6.82 9.01
CA PRO A 105 -10.63 -6.20 7.77
C PRO A 105 -9.48 -5.68 6.92
N VAL A 106 -9.70 -5.67 5.61
CA VAL A 106 -8.81 -5.07 4.61
C VAL A 106 -9.52 -3.91 3.93
N TYR A 107 -8.84 -2.77 3.88
CA TYR A 107 -9.32 -1.54 3.27
C TYR A 107 -8.65 -1.33 1.92
N PHE A 108 -9.47 -1.10 0.88
CA PHE A 108 -9.01 -0.85 -0.49
C PHE A 108 -9.76 0.33 -1.10
N THR A 109 -9.23 0.92 -2.18
CA THR A 109 -10.10 1.54 -3.17
C THR A 109 -10.81 0.45 -3.98
N GLU A 110 -11.96 0.75 -4.54
CA GLU A 110 -12.71 -0.23 -5.36
C GLU A 110 -11.90 -0.70 -6.57
N GLY A 111 -11.14 0.21 -7.20
CA GLY A 111 -10.27 -0.08 -8.34
C GLY A 111 -9.18 -1.08 -7.98
N THR A 112 -8.45 -0.82 -6.88
CA THR A 112 -7.40 -1.69 -6.35
C THR A 112 -7.95 -3.08 -5.98
N HIS A 113 -9.10 -3.15 -5.29
CA HIS A 113 -9.71 -4.43 -4.92
C HIS A 113 -10.08 -5.27 -6.14
N ARG A 114 -10.74 -4.67 -7.15
CA ARG A 114 -11.08 -5.37 -8.40
C ARG A 114 -9.83 -5.86 -9.16
N ALA A 115 -8.76 -5.07 -9.19
CA ALA A 115 -7.52 -5.44 -9.85
C ALA A 115 -6.81 -6.58 -9.11
N TRP A 116 -6.76 -6.52 -7.77
CA TRP A 116 -6.23 -7.58 -6.93
C TRP A 116 -7.00 -8.91 -7.10
N MET A 117 -8.33 -8.89 -7.12
CA MET A 117 -9.15 -10.08 -7.38
C MET A 117 -8.86 -10.67 -8.76
N ARG A 118 -8.77 -9.82 -9.81
CA ARG A 118 -8.45 -10.27 -11.18
C ARG A 118 -7.08 -10.93 -11.26
N TRP A 119 -6.11 -10.44 -10.50
CA TRP A 119 -4.76 -11.03 -10.46
C TRP A 119 -4.76 -12.43 -9.83
N LEU A 120 -5.56 -12.67 -8.81
CA LEU A 120 -5.66 -13.95 -8.10
C LEU A 120 -6.61 -14.95 -8.80
N THR A 121 -7.52 -14.48 -9.65
CA THR A 121 -8.46 -15.36 -10.36
C THR A 121 -7.75 -15.97 -11.56
N PRO A 122 -7.68 -17.32 -11.68
CA PRO A 122 -7.11 -17.97 -12.84
C PRO A 122 -7.84 -17.49 -14.11
N ARG A 123 -7.10 -16.96 -15.07
CA ARG A 123 -7.68 -16.69 -16.39
C ARG A 123 -8.11 -18.04 -16.97
N ARG A 124 -9.40 -18.27 -17.13
CA ARG A 124 -9.93 -19.41 -17.87
C ARG A 124 -9.34 -19.30 -19.27
N GLN A 125 -8.35 -20.13 -19.59
CA GLN A 125 -7.81 -20.19 -20.95
C GLN A 125 -8.92 -20.77 -21.82
N MET A 126 -9.59 -19.90 -22.55
CA MET A 126 -10.60 -20.30 -23.52
C MET A 126 -9.86 -20.91 -24.70
N THR A 127 -10.19 -22.14 -25.07
CA THR A 127 -9.67 -22.74 -26.29
C THR A 127 -10.11 -21.91 -27.50
N TYR A 128 -9.36 -21.96 -28.59
CA TYR A 128 -9.74 -21.25 -29.83
C TYR A 128 -11.18 -21.63 -30.30
N ALA A 129 -11.57 -22.88 -30.12
CA ALA A 129 -12.94 -23.34 -30.43
C ALA A 129 -14.01 -22.66 -29.55
N GLN A 130 -13.76 -22.55 -28.25
CA GLN A 130 -14.65 -21.83 -27.31
C GLN A 130 -14.72 -20.34 -27.61
N TRP A 131 -13.61 -19.73 -27.99
CA TRP A 131 -13.55 -18.33 -28.40
C TRP A 131 -14.37 -18.09 -29.68
N LEU A 132 -14.21 -18.95 -30.70
CA LEU A 132 -15.00 -18.88 -31.92
C LEU A 132 -16.50 -19.04 -31.66
N GLU A 133 -16.88 -19.97 -30.79
CA GLU A 133 -18.29 -20.16 -30.41
C GLU A 133 -18.87 -18.94 -29.70
N GLN A 134 -18.09 -18.30 -28.81
CA GLN A 134 -18.49 -17.06 -28.15
C GLN A 134 -18.62 -15.89 -29.12
N CYS A 135 -17.69 -15.76 -30.08
CA CYS A 135 -17.80 -14.76 -31.15
C CYS A 135 -19.04 -14.97 -32.01
N ARG A 136 -19.37 -16.24 -32.37
CA ARG A 136 -20.58 -16.55 -33.10
C ARG A 136 -21.86 -16.23 -32.33
N LYS A 137 -21.91 -16.53 -31.03
CA LYS A 137 -23.05 -16.16 -30.16
C LYS A 137 -23.23 -14.64 -30.09
N GLN A 138 -22.15 -13.89 -29.85
CA GLN A 138 -22.21 -12.42 -29.81
C GLN A 138 -22.62 -11.81 -31.18
N ALA A 139 -22.17 -12.39 -32.30
CA ALA A 139 -22.60 -11.96 -33.63
C ALA A 139 -24.08 -12.23 -33.88
N ALA A 140 -24.58 -13.41 -33.46
CA ALA A 140 -25.99 -13.74 -33.56
C ALA A 140 -26.89 -12.86 -32.67
N GLU A 141 -26.45 -12.54 -31.45
CA GLU A 141 -27.15 -11.61 -30.53
C GLU A 141 -27.24 -10.20 -31.14
N ARG A 142 -26.13 -9.68 -31.71
CA ARG A 142 -26.14 -8.39 -32.42
C ARG A 142 -27.02 -8.36 -33.64
N GLN A 143 -27.13 -9.46 -34.39
CA GLN A 143 -28.05 -9.57 -35.52
C GLN A 143 -29.51 -9.67 -35.08
N ALA A 144 -29.79 -10.24 -33.90
CA ALA A 144 -31.15 -10.33 -33.36
C ALA A 144 -31.63 -9.00 -32.77
N GLU A 145 -30.71 -8.10 -32.37
CA GLU A 145 -31.04 -6.76 -31.85
C GLU A 145 -31.22 -5.69 -32.94
N THR A 146 -30.85 -5.99 -34.19
CA THR A 146 -31.15 -5.10 -35.33
C THR A 146 -32.49 -5.49 -35.95
N GLU A 147 -33.58 -4.81 -35.53
CA GLU A 147 -34.81 -4.81 -36.29
C GLU A 147 -34.58 -4.26 -37.72
N PRO A 148 -35.21 -4.82 -38.76
CA PRO A 148 -35.01 -4.33 -40.09
C PRO A 148 -35.62 -2.94 -40.25
N CYS A 149 -34.77 -1.95 -40.44
CA CYS A 149 -35.17 -0.62 -40.91
C CYS A 149 -35.20 -0.72 -42.45
N ASP A 150 -36.41 -0.68 -43.03
CA ASP A 150 -36.61 -0.58 -44.46
C ASP A 150 -36.14 0.81 -44.96
N THR A 151 -34.94 0.86 -45.50
CA THR A 151 -34.51 1.90 -46.45
C THR A 151 -33.45 1.33 -47.37
N ASP A 152 -33.83 1.13 -48.64
CA ASP A 152 -32.94 0.86 -49.76
C ASP A 152 -32.00 2.04 -50.02
N GLU A 153 -30.71 1.90 -49.73
CA GLU A 153 -29.64 2.69 -50.38
C GLU A 153 -28.38 1.82 -50.50
N GLU A 154 -28.02 1.61 -51.78
CA GLU A 154 -26.81 0.93 -52.23
C GLU A 154 -25.54 1.67 -51.69
N MET A 155 -24.69 0.95 -50.96
CA MET A 155 -23.33 1.40 -50.69
C MET A 155 -22.33 0.28 -50.93
N GLU A 156 -21.33 0.63 -51.74
CA GLU A 156 -20.25 -0.18 -52.28
C GLU A 156 -19.40 -0.87 -51.18
N GLU A 157 -19.03 -2.12 -51.43
CA GLU A 157 -18.11 -2.94 -50.65
C GLU A 157 -16.68 -2.35 -50.71
N GLU A 158 -16.20 -1.85 -49.59
CA GLU A 158 -14.79 -1.65 -49.37
C GLU A 158 -14.25 -2.78 -48.48
N ALA A 159 -13.49 -3.69 -49.07
CA ALA A 159 -12.87 -4.83 -48.40
C ALA A 159 -11.68 -4.37 -47.53
N ALA A 160 -11.85 -4.41 -46.23
CA ALA A 160 -10.74 -4.20 -45.29
C ALA A 160 -9.96 -5.50 -45.07
N GLU A 161 -8.71 -5.53 -45.47
CA GLU A 161 -7.73 -6.59 -45.22
C GLU A 161 -7.48 -6.75 -43.69
N VAL A 162 -7.87 -7.89 -43.14
CA VAL A 162 -7.56 -8.25 -41.74
C VAL A 162 -6.15 -8.85 -41.68
N VAL A 163 -5.22 -8.13 -41.09
CA VAL A 163 -3.87 -8.63 -40.76
C VAL A 163 -3.99 -9.71 -39.69
N VAL A 164 -3.76 -10.96 -40.09
CA VAL A 164 -3.76 -12.14 -39.20
C VAL A 164 -2.43 -12.16 -38.43
N ALA A 165 -2.45 -11.81 -37.13
CA ALA A 165 -1.35 -12.06 -36.24
C ALA A 165 -1.23 -13.56 -35.94
N ALA A 166 -0.01 -14.11 -36.05
CA ALA A 166 0.32 -15.51 -35.90
C ALA A 166 -0.15 -16.11 -34.56
N ALA A 167 -0.77 -17.27 -34.63
CA ALA A 167 -1.24 -18.03 -33.48
C ALA A 167 -0.08 -18.66 -32.71
N PRO A 168 -0.14 -18.74 -31.37
CA PRO A 168 0.81 -19.53 -30.58
C PRO A 168 0.48 -21.03 -30.69
N GLU A 169 1.53 -21.88 -30.69
CA GLU A 169 1.45 -23.32 -30.79
C GLU A 169 0.66 -23.96 -29.62
N PRO A 170 -0.01 -25.11 -29.83
CA PRO A 170 -0.85 -25.73 -28.82
C PRO A 170 -0.01 -26.45 -27.74
N ALA A 171 -0.15 -26.04 -26.50
CA ALA A 171 0.32 -26.78 -25.34
C ALA A 171 -0.67 -27.91 -24.97
N ALA A 172 -0.11 -29.05 -24.55
CA ALA A 172 -0.77 -30.32 -24.32
C ALA A 172 -2.03 -30.29 -23.44
N GLU A 173 -2.97 -31.14 -23.77
CA GLU A 173 -4.23 -31.39 -23.06
C GLU A 173 -3.99 -31.78 -21.58
N THR A 174 -4.58 -31.02 -20.68
CA THR A 174 -4.79 -31.45 -19.30
C THR A 174 -6.28 -31.51 -18.98
N ALA A 175 -6.64 -32.60 -18.31
CA ALA A 175 -7.97 -33.12 -18.01
C ALA A 175 -9.00 -32.07 -17.54
N GLU A 176 -10.25 -32.33 -17.92
CA GLU A 176 -11.46 -31.61 -17.51
C GLU A 176 -11.61 -31.56 -15.98
N ALA A 177 -11.36 -30.38 -15.37
CA ALA A 177 -11.81 -30.10 -14.04
C ALA A 177 -13.26 -29.58 -14.14
N GLY A 178 -14.22 -30.39 -13.69
CA GLY A 178 -15.63 -30.02 -13.63
C GLY A 178 -15.87 -28.70 -12.86
N ASP A 179 -16.96 -28.04 -13.19
CA ASP A 179 -17.47 -26.76 -12.63
C ASP A 179 -17.76 -26.86 -11.11
N ARG A 180 -16.72 -27.07 -10.30
CA ARG A 180 -16.82 -27.08 -8.86
C ARG A 180 -16.61 -25.65 -8.36
N VAL A 181 -17.64 -25.04 -7.80
CA VAL A 181 -17.52 -23.77 -7.09
C VAL A 181 -16.51 -23.97 -5.94
N PRO A 182 -15.41 -23.23 -5.91
CA PRO A 182 -14.39 -23.38 -4.88
C PRO A 182 -15.00 -23.14 -3.50
N THR A 183 -14.65 -23.99 -2.54
CA THR A 183 -15.06 -23.76 -1.16
C THR A 183 -14.37 -22.50 -0.63
N ARG A 184 -14.92 -21.86 0.43
CA ARG A 184 -14.37 -20.66 1.09
C ARG A 184 -12.88 -20.80 1.47
N LYS A 185 -12.37 -22.02 1.67
CA LYS A 185 -10.96 -22.31 1.96
C LYS A 185 -10.10 -22.38 0.70
N GLU A 186 -10.70 -22.62 -0.44
CA GLU A 186 -10.03 -22.80 -1.74
C GLU A 186 -10.04 -21.52 -2.57
N ASP A 187 -10.88 -20.55 -2.23
CA ASP A 187 -10.95 -19.26 -2.91
C ASP A 187 -9.74 -18.37 -2.52
N PRO A 188 -8.81 -18.10 -3.45
CA PRO A 188 -7.65 -17.27 -3.18
C PRO A 188 -8.02 -15.82 -2.87
N THR A 189 -9.17 -15.35 -3.34
CA THR A 189 -9.63 -13.96 -3.18
C THR A 189 -10.41 -13.73 -1.88
N TRP A 190 -10.77 -14.79 -1.15
CA TRP A 190 -11.55 -14.64 0.07
C TRP A 190 -10.78 -13.88 1.15
N LEU A 191 -11.41 -12.86 1.73
CA LEU A 191 -10.93 -12.08 2.88
C LEU A 191 -11.97 -12.12 4.01
N PRO A 192 -11.55 -11.98 5.29
CA PRO A 192 -12.46 -11.96 6.45
C PRO A 192 -13.50 -10.84 6.36
N ALA A 193 -13.07 -9.64 6.01
CA ALA A 193 -13.90 -8.48 5.73
C ALA A 193 -13.18 -7.58 4.72
N VAL A 194 -13.95 -6.93 3.86
CA VAL A 194 -13.47 -5.93 2.90
C VAL A 194 -14.23 -4.65 3.14
N GLU A 195 -13.47 -3.57 3.35
CA GLU A 195 -13.97 -2.21 3.47
C GLU A 195 -13.47 -1.40 2.28
N THR A 196 -14.32 -0.58 1.69
CA THR A 196 -13.94 0.27 0.57
C THR A 196 -13.88 1.74 0.98
N PHE A 197 -12.93 2.47 0.42
CA PHE A 197 -12.80 3.91 0.59
C PHE A 197 -12.53 4.59 -0.75
N GLU A 198 -12.72 5.90 -0.82
CA GLU A 198 -12.44 6.73 -1.99
C GLU A 198 -11.28 7.69 -1.71
N ALA A 199 -10.40 7.89 -2.69
CA ALA A 199 -9.35 8.89 -2.61
C ALA A 199 -9.97 10.30 -2.42
N GLY A 200 -9.42 11.06 -1.46
CA GLY A 200 -9.96 12.39 -1.10
C GLY A 200 -11.05 12.37 -0.04
N GLN A 201 -11.61 11.21 0.33
CA GLN A 201 -12.62 11.08 1.39
C GLN A 201 -11.96 10.52 2.68
N PRO A 202 -11.82 11.33 3.74
CA PRO A 202 -11.28 10.86 5.01
C PRO A 202 -12.22 9.86 5.70
N PHE A 203 -11.62 8.87 6.35
CA PHE A 203 -12.32 7.90 7.20
C PHE A 203 -11.55 7.64 8.50
N VAL A 204 -12.10 6.83 9.39
CA VAL A 204 -11.50 6.55 10.69
C VAL A 204 -11.39 5.04 10.90
N VAL A 205 -10.24 4.60 11.36
CA VAL A 205 -10.03 3.24 11.85
C VAL A 205 -9.65 3.34 13.32
N GLY A 206 -10.55 2.95 14.21
CA GLY A 206 -10.36 3.08 15.65
C GLY A 206 -10.01 4.49 16.10
N ASP A 207 -8.80 4.70 16.62
CA ASP A 207 -8.31 6.00 17.13
C ASP A 207 -7.54 6.81 16.07
N ILE A 208 -7.43 6.32 14.83
CA ILE A 208 -6.62 6.91 13.75
C ILE A 208 -7.53 7.46 12.65
N ALA A 209 -7.43 8.75 12.36
CA ALA A 209 -8.05 9.34 11.18
C ALA A 209 -7.12 9.13 9.96
N VAL A 210 -7.70 8.63 8.87
CA VAL A 210 -7.01 8.30 7.62
C VAL A 210 -7.54 9.18 6.51
N SER A 211 -6.65 9.83 5.76
CA SER A 211 -7.00 10.62 4.59
C SER A 211 -6.25 10.08 3.38
N PRO A 212 -6.89 9.29 2.52
CA PRO A 212 -6.31 8.79 1.29
C PRO A 212 -6.24 9.89 0.24
N PHE A 213 -5.20 9.89 -0.60
CA PHE A 213 -5.08 10.81 -1.72
C PHE A 213 -4.49 10.10 -2.94
N THR A 214 -4.97 10.42 -4.13
CA THR A 214 -4.47 9.83 -5.39
C THR A 214 -3.03 10.20 -5.64
N ILE A 215 -2.22 9.22 -6.02
CA ILE A 215 -0.84 9.36 -6.48
C ILE A 215 -0.69 8.93 -7.94
N PRO A 216 0.25 9.51 -8.71
CA PRO A 216 0.50 9.12 -10.10
C PRO A 216 1.35 7.85 -10.16
N HIS A 217 0.71 6.69 -10.30
CA HIS A 217 1.37 5.39 -10.44
C HIS A 217 0.62 4.51 -11.45
N ASP A 218 1.31 3.52 -12.03
CA ASP A 218 0.76 2.60 -13.04
C ASP A 218 -0.03 1.42 -12.40
N ALA A 219 -0.97 1.76 -11.55
CA ALA A 219 -1.88 0.86 -10.87
C ALA A 219 -3.34 1.26 -11.12
N ALA A 220 -4.31 0.43 -10.71
CA ALA A 220 -5.71 0.64 -11.04
C ALA A 220 -6.31 1.89 -10.36
N ASP A 221 -5.98 2.11 -9.08
CA ASP A 221 -6.45 3.27 -8.31
C ASP A 221 -5.52 3.51 -7.10
N PRO A 222 -4.27 3.95 -7.37
CA PRO A 222 -3.22 4.03 -6.37
C PRO A 222 -3.39 5.24 -5.46
N VAL A 223 -3.14 5.04 -4.16
CA VAL A 223 -3.25 6.08 -3.14
C VAL A 223 -2.04 6.16 -2.22
N GLY A 224 -1.70 7.38 -1.81
CA GLY A 224 -0.94 7.65 -0.61
C GLY A 224 -1.89 7.95 0.56
N PHE A 225 -1.36 8.01 1.77
CA PHE A 225 -2.15 8.25 2.97
C PHE A 225 -1.56 9.37 3.82
N THR A 226 -2.43 10.11 4.51
CA THR A 226 -2.04 10.81 5.73
C THR A 226 -2.83 10.25 6.90
N PHE A 227 -2.11 9.98 7.99
CA PHE A 227 -2.67 9.47 9.24
C PHE A 227 -2.59 10.58 10.29
N LYS A 228 -3.65 10.69 11.11
CA LYS A 228 -3.66 11.61 12.24
C LYS A 228 -4.15 10.90 13.49
N ALA A 229 -3.31 10.89 14.53
CA ALA A 229 -3.62 10.32 15.83
C ALA A 229 -2.97 11.17 16.94
N GLU A 230 -3.64 11.42 18.06
CA GLU A 230 -3.13 12.18 19.22
C GLU A 230 -2.43 13.52 18.87
N GLY A 231 -2.85 14.16 17.77
CA GLY A 231 -2.28 15.42 17.28
C GLY A 231 -1.09 15.25 16.32
N ILE A 232 -0.51 14.07 16.20
CA ILE A 232 0.59 13.73 15.27
C ILE A 232 0.04 13.42 13.89
N ARG A 233 0.70 13.94 12.84
CA ARG A 233 0.39 13.74 11.44
C ARG A 233 1.52 12.99 10.74
N ILE A 234 1.23 11.83 10.17
CA ILE A 234 2.15 11.02 9.37
C ILE A 234 1.70 11.09 7.92
N ALA A 235 2.60 11.48 7.00
CA ALA A 235 2.36 11.45 5.56
C ALA A 235 3.14 10.30 4.93
N PHE A 236 2.45 9.50 4.11
CA PHE A 236 2.96 8.29 3.48
C PHE A 236 2.76 8.38 1.96
N ALA A 237 3.85 8.48 1.19
CA ALA A 237 3.83 8.60 -0.26
C ALA A 237 5.00 7.83 -0.89
N THR A 238 4.71 6.62 -1.34
CA THR A 238 5.58 5.76 -2.15
C THR A 238 4.89 5.45 -3.47
N ASP A 239 5.65 4.95 -4.42
CA ASP A 239 5.15 4.52 -5.72
C ASP A 239 4.50 5.67 -6.50
N LEU A 240 5.29 6.69 -6.78
CA LEU A 240 4.82 7.84 -7.54
C LEU A 240 5.90 8.35 -8.52
N GLY A 241 5.53 8.53 -9.79
CA GLY A 241 6.47 8.99 -10.82
C GLY A 241 6.86 10.47 -10.71
N TYR A 242 6.05 11.29 -10.02
CA TYR A 242 6.31 12.70 -9.70
C TYR A 242 5.37 13.18 -8.59
N ILE A 243 5.65 14.34 -8.02
CA ILE A 243 4.87 14.92 -6.93
C ILE A 243 4.00 16.09 -7.45
N PRO A 244 2.73 15.85 -7.80
CA PRO A 244 1.83 16.90 -8.27
C PRO A 244 1.36 17.82 -7.13
N PRO A 245 0.73 18.98 -7.43
CA PRO A 245 0.30 19.94 -6.44
C PRO A 245 -0.65 19.38 -5.35
N ASN A 246 -1.56 18.47 -5.71
CA ASN A 246 -2.44 17.81 -4.75
C ASN A 246 -1.65 16.96 -3.75
N VAL A 247 -0.66 16.17 -4.20
CA VAL A 247 0.20 15.39 -3.32
C VAL A 247 1.02 16.33 -2.45
N LYS A 248 1.64 17.38 -3.00
CA LYS A 248 2.38 18.39 -2.21
C LYS A 248 1.54 18.96 -1.07
N ALA A 249 0.26 19.24 -1.33
CA ALA A 249 -0.66 19.76 -0.31
C ALA A 249 -0.89 18.75 0.83
N GLN A 250 -0.98 17.46 0.50
CA GLN A 250 -1.18 16.40 1.49
C GLN A 250 0.07 16.12 2.34
N LEU A 251 1.27 16.37 1.81
CA LEU A 251 2.53 16.15 2.52
C LEU A 251 2.89 17.29 3.51
N LYS A 252 2.22 18.46 3.40
CA LYS A 252 2.46 19.60 4.29
C LYS A 252 1.97 19.35 5.71
N GLY A 253 2.69 19.92 6.70
CA GLY A 253 2.34 19.85 8.12
C GLY A 253 2.45 18.45 8.70
N ALA A 254 3.23 17.57 8.09
CA ALA A 254 3.51 16.24 8.63
C ALA A 254 4.59 16.32 9.72
N ASP A 255 4.39 15.59 10.81
CA ASP A 255 5.41 15.35 11.84
C ASP A 255 6.39 14.25 11.41
N LEU A 256 5.93 13.31 10.58
CA LEU A 256 6.74 12.34 9.88
C LEU A 256 6.34 12.28 8.40
N LEU A 257 7.35 12.35 7.53
CA LEU A 257 7.21 12.20 6.08
C LEU A 257 7.92 10.93 5.62
N LEU A 258 7.16 9.92 5.16
CA LEU A 258 7.69 8.80 4.38
C LEU A 258 7.56 9.15 2.91
N LEU A 259 8.69 9.21 2.21
CA LEU A 259 8.77 9.63 0.82
C LEU A 259 9.59 8.65 -0.01
N GLU A 260 9.13 8.34 -1.22
CA GLU A 260 9.89 7.55 -2.17
C GLU A 260 11.20 8.23 -2.58
N SER A 261 12.26 7.42 -2.70
CA SER A 261 13.55 7.77 -3.32
C SER A 261 14.06 6.50 -4.02
N ASN A 262 13.45 6.17 -5.16
CA ASN A 262 13.54 4.83 -5.74
C ASN A 262 14.88 4.58 -6.42
N HIS A 263 15.33 5.46 -7.28
CA HIS A 263 16.50 5.21 -8.13
C HIS A 263 17.40 6.44 -8.30
N ASP A 264 18.67 6.17 -8.51
CA ASP A 264 19.63 7.12 -9.08
C ASP A 264 19.52 7.09 -10.60
N LEU A 265 19.52 8.25 -11.24
CA LEU A 265 19.30 8.36 -12.68
C LEU A 265 20.45 7.72 -13.51
N GLU A 266 21.70 7.83 -13.06
CA GLU A 266 22.85 7.24 -13.75
C GLU A 266 22.86 5.71 -13.56
N MET A 267 22.63 5.23 -12.34
CA MET A 267 22.53 3.80 -12.09
C MET A 267 21.38 3.16 -12.86
N LEU A 268 20.22 3.81 -12.96
CA LEU A 268 19.10 3.30 -13.76
C LEU A 268 19.45 3.30 -15.26
N ARG A 269 20.08 4.37 -15.79
CA ARG A 269 20.50 4.47 -17.19
C ARG A 269 21.44 3.32 -17.56
N ASP A 270 22.45 3.07 -16.73
CA ASP A 270 23.53 2.13 -17.00
C ASP A 270 23.26 0.72 -16.41
N GLY A 271 22.24 0.60 -15.58
CA GLY A 271 21.85 -0.61 -14.87
C GLY A 271 21.31 -1.74 -15.75
N PRO A 272 21.03 -2.91 -15.15
CA PRO A 272 20.74 -4.15 -15.87
C PRO A 272 19.33 -4.23 -16.47
N TYR A 273 18.44 -3.29 -16.17
CA TYR A 273 17.05 -3.35 -16.61
C TYR A 273 16.92 -3.20 -18.13
N PRO A 274 16.03 -3.96 -18.79
CA PRO A 274 15.67 -3.73 -20.20
C PRO A 274 15.17 -2.30 -20.42
N TRP A 275 15.35 -1.78 -21.61
CA TRP A 275 14.95 -0.39 -21.93
C TRP A 275 13.48 -0.10 -21.67
N SER A 276 12.59 -1.03 -21.97
CA SER A 276 11.15 -0.91 -21.67
C SER A 276 10.86 -0.72 -20.18
N VAL A 277 11.60 -1.43 -19.30
CA VAL A 277 11.48 -1.29 -17.85
C VAL A 277 12.03 0.06 -17.39
N LYS A 278 13.18 0.50 -17.93
CA LYS A 278 13.74 1.83 -17.64
C LYS A 278 12.78 2.95 -18.03
N GLN A 279 12.16 2.87 -19.22
CA GLN A 279 11.16 3.84 -19.66
C GLN A 279 9.93 3.87 -18.72
N ARG A 280 9.45 2.70 -18.25
CA ARG A 280 8.37 2.62 -17.30
C ARG A 280 8.75 3.29 -15.98
N VAL A 281 9.91 2.97 -15.41
CA VAL A 281 10.40 3.55 -14.14
C VAL A 281 10.55 5.07 -14.25
N LEU A 282 11.09 5.59 -15.36
CA LEU A 282 11.27 7.02 -15.61
C LEU A 282 9.99 7.77 -16.01
N SER A 283 8.88 7.06 -16.22
CA SER A 283 7.64 7.68 -16.64
C SER A 283 6.96 8.48 -15.51
N ARG A 284 5.99 9.33 -15.88
CA ARG A 284 5.19 10.09 -14.91
C ARG A 284 4.31 9.21 -13.99
N VAL A 285 4.18 7.94 -14.30
CA VAL A 285 3.46 6.95 -13.50
C VAL A 285 4.41 5.84 -13.00
N GLY A 286 5.72 6.03 -13.14
CA GLY A 286 6.75 5.12 -12.64
C GLY A 286 7.11 5.41 -11.19
N HIS A 287 8.40 5.69 -10.93
CA HIS A 287 8.94 5.90 -9.58
C HIS A 287 9.75 7.18 -9.47
N LEU A 288 9.80 7.75 -8.28
CA LEU A 288 10.49 8.99 -7.97
C LEU A 288 12.00 8.76 -7.88
N SER A 289 12.79 9.51 -8.67
CA SER A 289 14.25 9.46 -8.57
C SER A 289 14.75 10.16 -7.30
N ASN A 290 16.03 9.90 -6.92
CA ASN A 290 16.69 10.60 -5.83
C ASN A 290 16.70 12.12 -6.04
N GLU A 291 16.93 12.57 -7.29
CA GLU A 291 16.93 13.98 -7.66
C GLU A 291 15.55 14.61 -7.56
N ALA A 292 14.50 13.90 -7.97
CA ALA A 292 13.13 14.42 -7.89
C ALA A 292 12.65 14.48 -6.43
N ALA A 293 13.02 13.51 -5.60
CA ALA A 293 12.78 13.55 -4.15
C ALA A 293 13.52 14.72 -3.50
N ALA A 294 14.80 14.92 -3.84
CA ALA A 294 15.61 16.04 -3.37
C ALA A 294 15.04 17.40 -3.80
N ASP A 295 14.62 17.56 -5.05
CA ASP A 295 13.98 18.79 -5.55
C ASP A 295 12.71 19.13 -4.77
N PHE A 296 11.89 18.13 -4.46
CA PHE A 296 10.72 18.32 -3.60
C PHE A 296 11.13 18.72 -2.18
N LEU A 297 12.10 18.05 -1.58
CA LEU A 297 12.59 18.37 -0.24
C LEU A 297 13.17 19.79 -0.17
N GLU A 298 13.86 20.24 -1.22
CA GLU A 298 14.41 21.59 -1.32
C GLU A 298 13.35 22.67 -1.54
N LYS A 299 12.42 22.45 -2.50
CA LYS A 299 11.51 23.52 -2.99
C LYS A 299 10.06 23.38 -2.53
N GLY A 300 9.59 22.16 -2.33
CA GLY A 300 8.17 21.85 -2.07
C GLY A 300 7.83 21.51 -0.63
N TYR A 301 8.76 20.96 0.10
CA TYR A 301 8.61 20.56 1.48
C TYR A 301 8.69 21.78 2.43
N ASP A 302 7.86 21.79 3.46
CA ASP A 302 7.75 22.91 4.41
C ASP A 302 8.79 22.90 5.56
N GLY A 303 9.53 21.81 5.71
CA GLY A 303 10.57 21.65 6.73
C GLY A 303 10.05 21.30 8.14
N GLN A 304 8.77 20.97 8.30
CA GLN A 304 8.17 20.79 9.64
C GLN A 304 8.37 19.40 10.23
N ALA A 305 8.53 18.33 9.41
CA ALA A 305 8.63 16.98 9.92
C ALA A 305 9.86 16.78 10.82
N ALA A 306 9.64 16.19 11.98
CA ALA A 306 10.72 15.75 12.87
C ALA A 306 11.51 14.57 12.26
N TYR A 307 10.87 13.81 11.39
CA TYR A 307 11.47 12.68 10.67
C TYR A 307 11.11 12.70 9.20
N VAL A 308 12.12 12.59 8.34
CA VAL A 308 11.98 12.28 6.92
C VAL A 308 12.53 10.88 6.70
N VAL A 309 11.71 9.97 6.20
CA VAL A 309 12.09 8.58 5.92
C VAL A 309 12.08 8.39 4.41
N LEU A 310 13.25 8.17 3.81
CA LEU A 310 13.34 7.77 2.42
C LEU A 310 13.01 6.29 2.30
N ALA A 311 12.15 5.95 1.36
CA ALA A 311 11.58 4.63 1.23
C ALA A 311 11.58 4.16 -0.24
N HIS A 312 11.26 2.88 -0.44
CA HIS A 312 11.12 2.24 -1.74
C HIS A 312 12.36 2.35 -2.64
N LEU A 313 13.56 2.20 -2.02
CA LEU A 313 14.83 2.24 -2.74
C LEU A 313 14.97 0.97 -3.60
N SER A 314 15.36 1.15 -4.86
CA SER A 314 15.66 0.05 -5.78
C SER A 314 16.97 -0.64 -5.37
N GLU A 315 16.96 -1.96 -5.21
CA GLU A 315 18.18 -2.72 -4.90
C GLU A 315 19.18 -2.75 -6.07
N SER A 316 18.71 -2.59 -7.31
CA SER A 316 19.55 -2.69 -8.53
C SER A 316 19.97 -1.34 -9.08
N ASN A 317 19.22 -0.28 -8.82
CA ASN A 317 19.42 1.02 -9.46
C ASN A 317 19.52 2.16 -8.44
N ASN A 318 19.87 1.86 -7.18
CA ASN A 318 20.11 2.85 -6.14
C ASN A 318 21.15 2.34 -5.15
N LEU A 319 21.76 3.28 -4.44
CA LEU A 319 22.53 3.03 -3.23
C LEU A 319 21.98 3.92 -2.11
N PRO A 320 21.87 3.40 -0.87
CA PRO A 320 21.41 4.18 0.28
C PRO A 320 22.18 5.50 0.47
N GLU A 321 23.47 5.49 0.17
CA GLU A 321 24.36 6.65 0.30
C GLU A 321 24.01 7.73 -0.72
N LEU A 322 23.63 7.37 -1.96
CA LEU A 322 23.22 8.31 -3.00
C LEU A 322 21.89 8.99 -2.64
N ALA A 323 20.90 8.19 -2.26
CA ALA A 323 19.60 8.69 -1.81
C ALA A 323 19.75 9.62 -0.59
N ARG A 324 20.52 9.18 0.42
CA ARG A 324 20.82 9.98 1.61
C ARG A 324 21.51 11.29 1.24
N GLY A 325 22.60 11.24 0.47
CA GLY A 325 23.37 12.42 0.10
C GLY A 325 22.58 13.44 -0.70
N ALA A 326 21.67 12.99 -1.60
CA ALA A 326 20.76 13.86 -2.33
C ALA A 326 19.80 14.60 -1.39
N ALA A 327 19.15 13.86 -0.48
CA ALA A 327 18.22 14.43 0.48
C ALA A 327 18.90 15.34 1.54
N GLU A 328 20.09 14.97 2.04
CA GLU A 328 20.84 15.80 2.98
C GLU A 328 21.20 17.16 2.38
N ARG A 329 21.67 17.18 1.13
CA ARG A 329 21.95 18.45 0.41
C ARG A 329 20.69 19.31 0.27
N ALA A 330 19.54 18.69 -0.04
CA ALA A 330 18.27 19.39 -0.19
C ALA A 330 17.75 19.98 1.15
N LEU A 331 18.01 19.29 2.25
CA LEU A 331 17.56 19.69 3.59
C LEU A 331 18.48 20.69 4.30
N LEU A 332 19.70 20.93 3.81
CA LEU A 332 20.68 21.82 4.46
C LEU A 332 20.11 23.20 4.83
N ASN A 333 19.25 23.77 3.98
CA ASN A 333 18.64 25.08 4.19
C ASN A 333 17.27 25.03 4.87
N LYS A 334 16.78 23.83 5.24
CA LYS A 334 15.46 23.62 5.84
C LYS A 334 15.50 22.90 7.18
N ALA A 335 16.70 22.66 7.72
CA ALA A 335 16.85 22.10 9.05
C ALA A 335 16.07 22.96 10.05
N SER A 336 14.98 22.45 10.57
CA SER A 336 14.27 23.09 11.69
C SER A 336 15.18 23.08 12.93
N LEU A 337 14.89 23.92 13.90
CA LEU A 337 15.59 23.96 15.21
C LEU A 337 15.58 22.60 15.93
N LEU A 338 14.76 21.64 15.49
CA LEU A 338 14.64 20.28 16.03
C LEU A 338 15.49 19.24 15.30
N ALA A 339 16.38 19.66 14.36
CA ALA A 339 17.26 18.78 13.58
C ALA A 339 16.49 17.58 13.00
N ASN A 340 15.86 17.78 11.85
CA ASN A 340 15.14 16.71 11.13
C ASN A 340 16.02 15.46 11.03
N ARG A 341 15.53 14.34 11.52
CA ARG A 341 16.22 13.07 11.35
C ARG A 341 15.88 12.50 9.98
N LEU A 342 16.90 12.38 9.15
CA LEU A 342 16.80 11.66 7.87
C LEU A 342 17.11 10.19 8.09
N LEU A 343 16.12 9.34 7.84
CA LEU A 343 16.20 7.90 7.97
C LEU A 343 15.98 7.25 6.60
N LEU A 344 16.48 6.02 6.44
CA LEU A 344 16.26 5.21 5.25
C LEU A 344 15.57 3.91 5.65
N ALA A 345 14.49 3.58 4.95
CA ALA A 345 13.83 2.29 5.08
C ALA A 345 14.46 1.28 4.11
N HIS A 346 14.73 0.08 4.59
CA HIS A 346 15.42 -0.97 3.84
C HIS A 346 14.49 -2.13 3.45
N GLN A 347 14.83 -2.82 2.36
CA GLN A 347 14.12 -4.03 1.95
C GLN A 347 14.40 -5.20 2.92
N GLY A 348 15.64 -5.37 3.37
CA GLY A 348 16.12 -6.55 4.08
C GLY A 348 15.77 -6.58 5.57
N GLU A 349 15.62 -5.44 6.21
CA GLU A 349 15.44 -5.31 7.66
C GLU A 349 14.45 -4.21 8.03
N PRO A 350 13.75 -4.35 9.17
CA PRO A 350 12.85 -3.31 9.64
C PRO A 350 13.62 -2.09 10.14
N LEU A 351 13.04 -0.91 9.96
CA LEU A 351 13.48 0.32 10.59
C LEU A 351 13.11 0.29 12.07
N GLU A 352 13.99 0.81 12.92
CA GLU A 352 13.67 1.02 14.33
C GLU A 352 12.40 1.89 14.47
N SER A 353 11.53 1.52 15.41
CA SER A 353 10.26 2.22 15.61
C SER A 353 10.47 3.68 16.01
N ILE A 354 9.76 4.58 15.36
CA ILE A 354 9.75 6.03 15.64
C ILE A 354 8.57 6.32 16.58
N TYR A 355 8.84 7.03 17.65
CA TYR A 355 7.86 7.36 18.71
C TYR A 355 7.64 8.87 18.79
N PHE A 356 6.37 9.26 19.02
CA PHE A 356 5.93 10.64 19.24
C PHE A 356 5.18 10.79 20.56
#